data_ffcd6695996804c4c245a0fe60b3fa06
#
_entry.id   ffcd6695996804c4c245a0fe60b3fa06
#
_cell.length_a   1.000
_cell.length_b   1.000
_cell.length_c   1.000
_cell.angle_alpha   90.00
_cell.angle_beta   90.00
_cell.angle_gamma   90.00
#
_symmetry.space_group_name_H-M   'P 1'
#
loop_
_entity.id
_entity.type
_entity.pdbx_description
1 polymer ?
#
loop_
_entity_poly.entity_id
_entity_poly.type
_entity_poly.pdbx_seq_one_letter_code
_entity_poly.pdbx_strand_id
1 'polypeptide(L)'
;CCGRNTTILSEMSGYSDRFFFYTMDETDIITSRHLQKIPRAIREICESSEKEPSVVMVCMTCVDALLGTDMEHVCRKAANEVGLPVVPCYMYALTREGRKPPMVAVRQAVYSLLKSRKRRGDAVNLLGYFSPLQDDCELYDLLKQAGVKHIREISRCGDFDEYLAMSEANFNLVLHPESRLAAQDMEERLQIPSIELTRMYDTEKIHKQYGIFSKVMGASLDDRPYKEEAQATVEEFLKKYGPIRVAIGEMMNGDAFDMAAALSKYGLDVREIYGTVTAESFVRLRQLAETNGSIKVYSNLSPTMLYYADDETVDLAIGKDAAYYHPKAAHVFWNQEIQPFGHRGVTTLFREMTRAMEGHSI
;
A
#
# COMPACT_ATOMS: atom_id res chain seq x y z
N CYS A 1 11.11 -9.72 16.23
CA CYS A 1 11.27 -9.62 14.75
C CYS A 1 10.81 -8.26 14.21
N CYS A 2 9.57 -7.81 14.52
CA CYS A 2 9.05 -6.54 13.99
C CYS A 2 9.93 -5.32 14.33
N GLY A 3 10.39 -5.19 15.56
CA GLY A 3 11.25 -4.10 15.98
C GLY A 3 12.54 -3.98 15.16
N ARG A 4 13.26 -5.08 14.94
CA ARG A 4 14.50 -5.06 14.14
C ARG A 4 14.28 -4.59 12.69
N ASN A 5 13.22 -5.09 12.06
CA ASN A 5 12.92 -4.68 10.69
C ASN A 5 12.58 -3.19 10.60
N THR A 6 11.81 -2.67 11.57
CA THR A 6 11.47 -1.24 11.62
C THR A 6 12.70 -0.38 11.87
N THR A 7 13.66 -0.84 12.72
CA THR A 7 14.93 -0.14 12.92
C THR A 7 15.72 -0.03 11.63
N ILE A 8 15.94 -1.18 10.96
CA ILE A 8 16.70 -1.21 9.70
C ILE A 8 16.05 -0.29 8.67
N LEU A 9 14.73 -0.33 8.54
CA LEU A 9 14.00 0.55 7.61
C LEU A 9 14.14 2.02 7.99
N SER A 10 14.10 2.38 9.27
CA SER A 10 14.28 3.77 9.71
C SER A 10 15.70 4.27 9.45
N GLU A 11 16.71 3.42 9.66
CA GLU A 11 18.11 3.73 9.34
C GLU A 11 18.32 3.92 7.84
N MET A 12 17.82 2.98 7.02
CA MET A 12 17.92 3.07 5.56
C MET A 12 17.20 4.29 5.00
N SER A 13 16.14 4.75 5.65
CA SER A 13 15.37 5.93 5.24
C SER A 13 15.88 7.24 5.85
N GLY A 14 16.94 7.21 6.67
CA GLY A 14 17.51 8.38 7.31
C GLY A 14 16.70 8.97 8.46
N TYR A 15 15.86 8.16 9.11
CA TYR A 15 14.94 8.57 10.20
C TYR A 15 15.22 7.87 11.54
N SER A 16 16.45 7.38 11.74
CA SER A 16 16.85 6.69 12.98
C SER A 16 16.70 7.56 14.23
N ASP A 17 16.87 8.88 14.09
CA ASP A 17 16.68 9.90 15.12
C ASP A 17 15.22 10.04 15.60
N ARG A 18 14.26 9.49 14.86
CA ARG A 18 12.82 9.55 15.14
C ARG A 18 12.24 8.24 15.62
N PHE A 19 13.06 7.22 15.79
CA PHE A 19 12.63 5.88 16.14
C PHE A 19 13.29 5.39 17.43
N PHE A 20 12.48 5.14 18.45
CA PHE A 20 12.94 4.76 19.80
C PHE A 20 12.37 3.41 20.22
N PHE A 21 13.14 2.65 20.97
CA PHE A 21 12.70 1.39 21.54
C PHE A 21 12.49 1.51 23.04
N TYR A 22 11.31 1.11 23.46
CA TYR A 22 11.06 0.80 24.86
C TYR A 22 11.24 -0.70 25.08
N THR A 23 12.25 -1.08 25.89
CA THR A 23 12.52 -2.48 26.23
C THR A 23 11.86 -2.83 27.55
N MET A 24 11.04 -3.88 27.54
CA MET A 24 10.36 -4.42 28.73
C MET A 24 11.06 -5.70 29.18
N ASP A 25 11.20 -5.88 30.49
CA ASP A 25 11.59 -7.15 31.10
C ASP A 25 10.37 -7.93 31.62
N GLU A 26 10.58 -9.17 32.05
CA GLU A 26 9.50 -10.01 32.60
C GLU A 26 8.84 -9.38 33.85
N THR A 27 9.61 -8.68 34.66
CA THR A 27 9.11 -8.01 35.87
C THR A 27 8.18 -6.85 35.48
N ASP A 28 8.52 -6.09 34.44
CA ASP A 28 7.68 -5.01 33.94
C ASP A 28 6.33 -5.54 33.47
N ILE A 29 6.34 -6.71 32.81
CA ILE A 29 5.14 -7.37 32.30
C ILE A 29 4.27 -7.87 33.46
N ILE A 30 4.85 -8.66 34.38
CA ILE A 30 4.12 -9.27 35.49
C ILE A 30 3.53 -8.21 36.45
N THR A 31 4.25 -7.11 36.66
CA THR A 31 3.84 -6.05 37.59
C THR A 31 3.09 -4.91 36.93
N SER A 32 2.88 -4.99 35.63
CA SER A 32 2.29 -3.91 34.81
C SER A 32 3.02 -2.56 34.91
N ARG A 33 4.31 -2.57 35.27
CA ARG A 33 5.13 -1.35 35.38
C ARG A 33 5.32 -0.65 34.04
N HIS A 34 5.29 -1.41 32.94
CA HIS A 34 5.39 -0.83 31.57
C HIS A 34 4.36 0.26 31.35
N LEU A 35 3.13 0.15 31.90
CA LEU A 35 2.08 1.16 31.76
C LEU A 35 2.46 2.52 32.38
N GLN A 36 3.32 2.51 33.40
CA GLN A 36 3.82 3.74 34.05
C GLN A 36 5.11 4.23 33.40
N LYS A 37 5.93 3.30 32.91
CA LYS A 37 7.22 3.63 32.27
C LYS A 37 7.05 4.22 30.87
N ILE A 38 6.02 3.81 30.11
CA ILE A 38 5.76 4.36 28.75
C ILE A 38 5.58 5.89 28.75
N PRO A 39 4.68 6.50 29.58
CA PRO A 39 4.57 7.95 29.63
C PRO A 39 5.88 8.65 30.02
N ARG A 40 6.65 8.05 30.94
CA ARG A 40 7.95 8.58 31.32
C ARG A 40 8.95 8.53 30.16
N ALA A 41 9.03 7.41 29.45
CA ALA A 41 9.90 7.27 28.28
C ALA A 41 9.55 8.29 27.20
N ILE A 42 8.25 8.53 26.96
CA ILE A 42 7.78 9.54 26.00
C ILE A 42 8.27 10.93 26.41
N ARG A 43 8.19 11.27 27.70
CA ARG A 43 8.69 12.55 28.21
C ARG A 43 10.21 12.66 28.00
N GLU A 44 10.98 11.63 28.34
CA GLU A 44 12.43 11.59 28.16
C GLU A 44 12.80 11.77 26.67
N ILE A 45 12.05 11.15 25.75
CA ILE A 45 12.22 11.34 24.31
C ILE A 45 11.98 12.80 23.91
N CYS A 46 10.87 13.39 24.34
CA CYS A 46 10.55 14.78 24.00
C CYS A 46 11.61 15.77 24.54
N GLU A 47 12.13 15.54 25.76
CA GLU A 47 13.16 16.37 26.38
C GLU A 47 14.56 16.20 25.76
N SER A 48 14.87 15.00 25.24
CA SER A 48 16.19 14.68 24.71
C SER A 48 16.32 14.83 23.19
N SER A 49 15.20 14.99 22.48
CA SER A 49 15.21 15.15 21.02
C SER A 49 15.76 16.50 20.60
N GLU A 50 16.71 16.52 19.66
CA GLU A 50 17.26 17.79 19.11
C GLU A 50 16.19 18.68 18.48
N LYS A 51 15.18 18.04 17.88
CA LYS A 51 14.00 18.68 17.30
C LYS A 51 12.76 18.22 18.05
N GLU A 52 12.01 19.17 18.58
CA GLU A 52 10.76 18.87 19.27
C GLU A 52 9.79 18.08 18.37
N PRO A 53 9.30 16.91 18.80
CA PRO A 53 8.38 16.12 18.01
C PRO A 53 7.01 16.78 17.94
N SER A 54 6.37 16.80 16.78
CA SER A 54 5.00 17.29 16.60
C SER A 54 3.95 16.27 17.05
N VAL A 55 4.33 14.99 17.09
CA VAL A 55 3.49 13.85 17.49
C VAL A 55 4.35 12.67 17.91
N VAL A 56 3.87 11.88 18.85
CA VAL A 56 4.47 10.59 19.19
C VAL A 56 3.49 9.46 18.86
N MET A 57 3.95 8.49 18.06
CA MET A 57 3.20 7.27 17.76
C MET A 57 3.76 6.09 18.55
N VAL A 58 2.95 5.51 19.43
CA VAL A 58 3.34 4.35 20.24
C VAL A 58 2.97 3.07 19.49
N CYS A 59 3.96 2.47 18.83
CA CYS A 59 3.76 1.25 18.04
C CYS A 59 3.68 0.02 18.93
N MET A 60 2.52 -0.61 18.94
CA MET A 60 2.26 -1.81 19.75
C MET A 60 2.68 -3.07 19.03
N THR A 61 3.28 -3.98 19.79
CA THR A 61 3.70 -5.30 19.32
C THR A 61 2.68 -6.39 19.69
N CYS A 62 2.95 -7.62 19.25
CA CYS A 62 2.12 -8.78 19.62
C CYS A 62 2.07 -9.04 21.14
N VAL A 63 3.09 -8.63 21.88
CA VAL A 63 3.14 -8.78 23.35
C VAL A 63 2.03 -7.95 24.00
N ASP A 64 1.90 -6.68 23.63
CA ASP A 64 0.84 -5.80 24.15
C ASP A 64 -0.55 -6.32 23.82
N ALA A 65 -0.71 -6.91 22.62
CA ALA A 65 -1.95 -7.52 22.20
C ALA A 65 -2.35 -8.72 23.05
N LEU A 66 -1.36 -9.51 23.50
CA LEU A 66 -1.58 -10.66 24.40
C LEU A 66 -1.90 -10.22 25.82
N LEU A 67 -1.28 -9.13 26.28
CA LEU A 67 -1.50 -8.57 27.61
C LEU A 67 -2.85 -7.86 27.76
N GLY A 68 -3.52 -7.51 26.65
CA GLY A 68 -4.77 -6.76 26.68
C GLY A 68 -4.64 -5.34 27.22
N THR A 69 -3.49 -4.72 27.02
CA THR A 69 -3.17 -3.37 27.52
C THR A 69 -4.11 -2.31 26.93
N ASP A 70 -4.72 -1.47 27.77
CA ASP A 70 -5.43 -0.24 27.33
C ASP A 70 -4.42 0.84 26.98
N MET A 71 -3.83 0.73 25.78
CA MET A 71 -2.84 1.67 25.30
C MET A 71 -3.41 3.05 24.97
N GLU A 72 -4.70 3.14 24.70
CA GLU A 72 -5.36 4.44 24.48
C GLU A 72 -5.38 5.26 25.76
N HIS A 73 -5.63 4.64 26.90
CA HIS A 73 -5.54 5.30 28.20
C HIS A 73 -4.11 5.76 28.49
N VAL A 74 -3.12 4.90 28.26
CA VAL A 74 -1.69 5.24 28.45
C VAL A 74 -1.26 6.39 27.57
N CYS A 75 -1.62 6.39 26.30
CA CYS A 75 -1.30 7.46 25.36
C CYS A 75 -1.98 8.77 25.73
N ARG A 76 -3.26 8.75 26.15
CA ARG A 76 -3.96 9.97 26.63
C ARG A 76 -3.26 10.57 27.85
N LYS A 77 -2.84 9.73 28.79
CA LYS A 77 -2.09 10.19 29.96
C LYS A 77 -0.77 10.84 29.54
N ALA A 78 0.00 10.19 28.69
CA ALA A 78 1.25 10.74 28.17
C ALA A 78 1.04 12.05 27.42
N ALA A 79 0.02 12.14 26.55
CA ALA A 79 -0.32 13.36 25.81
C ALA A 79 -0.60 14.56 26.75
N ASN A 80 -1.32 14.33 27.86
CA ASN A 80 -1.58 15.36 28.85
C ASN A 80 -0.31 15.80 29.61
N GLU A 81 0.65 14.91 29.80
CA GLU A 81 1.92 15.19 30.49
C GLU A 81 2.90 15.99 29.61
N VAL A 82 2.98 15.65 28.32
CA VAL A 82 3.94 16.28 27.39
C VAL A 82 3.35 17.42 26.55
N GLY A 83 2.04 17.59 26.56
CA GLY A 83 1.36 18.70 25.85
C GLY A 83 1.28 18.53 24.32
N LEU A 84 1.61 17.35 23.79
CA LEU A 84 1.54 17.05 22.34
C LEU A 84 0.74 15.77 22.08
N PRO A 85 0.27 15.54 20.85
CA PRO A 85 -0.47 14.33 20.49
C PRO A 85 0.38 13.08 20.71
N VAL A 86 -0.16 12.09 21.46
CA VAL A 86 0.40 10.75 21.60
C VAL A 86 -0.67 9.76 21.20
N VAL A 87 -0.38 8.91 20.20
CA VAL A 87 -1.37 8.04 19.57
C VAL A 87 -0.90 6.59 19.56
N PRO A 88 -1.75 5.61 19.97
CA PRO A 88 -1.41 4.21 19.80
C PRO A 88 -1.48 3.79 18.34
N CYS A 89 -0.50 3.00 17.91
CA CYS A 89 -0.44 2.43 16.57
C CYS A 89 -0.40 0.90 16.68
N TYR A 90 -1.48 0.25 16.28
CA TYR A 90 -1.64 -1.20 16.43
C TYR A 90 -1.00 -1.95 15.26
N MET A 91 0.26 -2.33 15.40
CA MET A 91 1.07 -3.00 14.36
C MET A 91 1.19 -4.52 14.55
N TYR A 92 0.40 -5.14 15.38
CA TYR A 92 0.53 -6.57 15.63
C TYR A 92 -0.16 -7.43 14.57
N ALA A 93 0.55 -8.48 14.15
CA ALA A 93 0.11 -9.42 13.12
C ALA A 93 -0.78 -10.56 13.65
N LEU A 94 -1.11 -10.59 14.96
CA LEU A 94 -1.99 -11.61 15.51
C LEU A 94 -3.40 -11.42 14.97
N THR A 95 -3.76 -12.25 14.00
CA THR A 95 -5.12 -12.31 13.49
C THR A 95 -6.02 -13.04 14.47
N ARG A 96 -6.95 -12.31 15.07
CA ARG A 96 -8.10 -12.89 15.77
C ARG A 96 -9.35 -12.50 15.02
N GLU A 97 -10.36 -13.34 15.09
CA GLU A 97 -11.68 -13.04 14.55
C GLU A 97 -12.15 -11.65 15.01
N GLY A 98 -12.56 -10.79 14.06
CA GLY A 98 -12.99 -9.42 14.34
C GLY A 98 -11.87 -8.37 14.49
N ARG A 99 -10.59 -8.72 14.41
CA ARG A 99 -9.49 -7.72 14.42
C ARG A 99 -9.15 -7.24 13.01
N LYS A 100 -8.86 -5.94 12.92
CA LYS A 100 -8.43 -5.31 11.67
C LYS A 100 -7.01 -5.77 11.30
N PRO A 101 -6.73 -5.96 10.00
CA PRO A 101 -5.34 -6.16 9.55
C PRO A 101 -4.43 -5.02 10.02
N PRO A 102 -3.15 -5.29 10.33
CA PRO A 102 -2.23 -4.28 10.87
C PRO A 102 -2.15 -3.01 10.03
N MET A 103 -2.05 -3.14 8.72
CA MET A 103 -1.91 -1.98 7.83
C MET A 103 -3.18 -1.14 7.74
N VAL A 104 -4.35 -1.73 7.96
CA VAL A 104 -5.63 -1.00 8.09
C VAL A 104 -5.65 -0.19 9.38
N ALA A 105 -5.25 -0.80 10.51
CA ALA A 105 -5.20 -0.15 11.82
C ALA A 105 -4.17 1.00 11.84
N VAL A 106 -3.00 0.80 11.24
CA VAL A 106 -1.96 1.83 11.11
C VAL A 106 -2.48 3.05 10.35
N ARG A 107 -3.16 2.83 9.20
CA ARG A 107 -3.74 3.95 8.42
C ARG A 107 -4.77 4.72 9.23
N GLN A 108 -5.65 4.04 9.97
CA GLN A 108 -6.61 4.72 10.84
C GLN A 108 -5.90 5.54 11.93
N ALA A 109 -4.89 4.98 12.59
CA ALA A 109 -4.11 5.68 13.61
C ALA A 109 -3.42 6.93 13.06
N VAL A 110 -2.79 6.81 11.88
CA VAL A 110 -2.13 7.94 11.22
C VAL A 110 -3.12 9.06 10.91
N TYR A 111 -4.27 8.77 10.29
CA TYR A 111 -5.23 9.82 9.92
C TYR A 111 -6.15 10.26 11.07
N SER A 112 -6.11 9.59 12.24
CA SER A 112 -6.88 9.99 13.43
C SER A 112 -6.48 11.34 14.01
N LEU A 113 -5.26 11.80 13.74
CA LEU A 113 -4.74 13.09 14.20
C LEU A 113 -5.35 14.30 13.47
N LEU A 114 -5.94 14.08 12.28
CA LEU A 114 -6.57 15.14 11.52
C LEU A 114 -7.82 15.66 12.24
N LYS A 115 -7.89 16.99 12.36
CA LYS A 115 -9.03 17.71 12.97
C LYS A 115 -9.77 18.49 11.89
N SER A 116 -11.09 18.68 12.06
CA SER A 116 -11.90 19.40 11.10
C SER A 116 -11.36 20.82 10.86
N ARG A 117 -11.18 21.16 9.58
CA ARG A 117 -10.79 22.48 9.08
C ARG A 117 -11.76 22.92 7.98
N LYS A 118 -11.69 24.20 7.59
CA LYS A 118 -12.48 24.73 6.47
C LYS A 118 -12.07 24.05 5.19
N ARG A 119 -13.03 23.42 4.52
CA ARG A 119 -12.82 22.70 3.24
C ARG A 119 -12.44 23.65 2.11
N ARG A 120 -11.60 23.16 1.24
CA ARG A 120 -11.17 23.80 -0.01
C ARG A 120 -11.67 22.99 -1.19
N GLY A 121 -12.48 23.59 -2.05
CA GLY A 121 -13.03 22.93 -3.23
C GLY A 121 -11.99 22.45 -4.26
N ASP A 122 -10.76 22.99 -4.19
CA ASP A 122 -9.64 22.72 -5.10
C ASP A 122 -8.56 21.83 -4.49
N ALA A 123 -8.84 21.14 -3.35
CA ALA A 123 -7.91 20.26 -2.65
C ALA A 123 -8.40 18.82 -2.60
N VAL A 124 -7.50 17.87 -2.83
CA VAL A 124 -7.77 16.41 -2.84
C VAL A 124 -6.65 15.67 -2.12
N ASN A 125 -7.01 14.67 -1.33
CA ASN A 125 -6.04 13.74 -0.75
C ASN A 125 -5.98 12.45 -1.59
N LEU A 126 -4.78 11.90 -1.77
CA LEU A 126 -4.55 10.55 -2.25
C LEU A 126 -4.27 9.65 -1.05
N LEU A 127 -5.21 8.75 -0.74
CA LEU A 127 -5.12 7.82 0.38
C LEU A 127 -4.86 6.42 -0.16
N GLY A 128 -3.82 5.77 0.30
CA GLY A 128 -3.58 4.39 -0.13
C GLY A 128 -2.21 3.90 0.22
N TYR A 129 -1.21 4.64 -0.10
CA TYR A 129 0.18 4.27 0.08
C TYR A 129 0.86 5.22 1.07
N PHE A 130 1.89 4.70 1.77
CA PHE A 130 2.80 5.54 2.57
C PHE A 130 4.00 6.03 1.77
N SER A 131 4.11 5.58 0.54
CA SER A 131 5.08 6.03 -0.46
C SER A 131 4.35 6.77 -1.59
N PRO A 132 5.01 7.69 -2.29
CA PRO A 132 4.37 8.50 -3.33
C PRO A 132 4.02 7.67 -4.57
N LEU A 133 3.06 8.13 -5.35
CA LEU A 133 2.90 7.68 -6.72
C LEU A 133 4.09 8.16 -7.57
N GLN A 134 4.33 7.47 -8.70
CA GLN A 134 5.31 7.93 -9.70
C GLN A 134 5.02 9.39 -10.10
N ASP A 135 6.06 10.20 -10.22
CA ASP A 135 5.92 11.64 -10.52
C ASP A 135 5.23 11.92 -11.86
N ASP A 136 5.38 11.01 -12.81
CA ASP A 136 4.75 11.06 -14.13
C ASP A 136 3.39 10.36 -14.19
N CYS A 137 2.81 9.95 -13.05
CA CYS A 137 1.50 9.34 -13.00
C CYS A 137 0.44 10.30 -13.56
N GLU A 138 -0.32 9.84 -14.55
CA GLU A 138 -1.35 10.64 -15.21
C GLU A 138 -2.45 11.16 -14.28
N LEU A 139 -2.63 10.51 -13.12
CA LEU A 139 -3.63 10.93 -12.15
C LEU A 139 -3.42 12.38 -11.69
N TYR A 140 -2.16 12.83 -11.57
CA TYR A 140 -1.85 14.21 -11.23
C TYR A 140 -2.33 15.19 -12.30
N ASP A 141 -2.11 14.86 -13.56
CA ASP A 141 -2.53 15.72 -14.68
C ASP A 141 -4.05 15.71 -14.85
N LEU A 142 -4.69 14.56 -14.70
CA LEU A 142 -6.14 14.44 -14.74
C LEU A 142 -6.80 15.25 -13.62
N LEU A 143 -6.26 15.23 -12.40
CA LEU A 143 -6.75 16.04 -11.29
C LEU A 143 -6.58 17.54 -11.56
N LYS A 144 -5.43 17.97 -12.13
CA LYS A 144 -5.22 19.36 -12.54
C LYS A 144 -6.21 19.80 -13.64
N GLN A 145 -6.49 18.94 -14.62
CA GLN A 145 -7.53 19.18 -15.64
C GLN A 145 -8.91 19.39 -14.98
N ALA A 146 -9.21 18.67 -13.90
CA ALA A 146 -10.44 18.85 -13.12
C ALA A 146 -10.44 20.10 -12.22
N GLY A 147 -9.41 20.94 -12.28
CA GLY A 147 -9.31 22.16 -11.48
C GLY A 147 -8.77 21.98 -10.07
N VAL A 148 -8.24 20.79 -9.74
CA VAL A 148 -7.57 20.53 -8.46
C VAL A 148 -6.22 21.23 -8.44
N LYS A 149 -5.98 22.06 -7.41
CA LYS A 149 -4.72 22.80 -7.24
C LYS A 149 -3.84 22.21 -6.14
N HIS A 150 -4.44 21.53 -5.16
CA HIS A 150 -3.75 20.98 -4.01
C HIS A 150 -3.99 19.46 -3.97
N ILE A 151 -3.02 18.70 -4.44
CA ILE A 151 -3.02 17.24 -4.35
C ILE A 151 -2.09 16.89 -3.20
N ARG A 152 -2.61 16.18 -2.19
CA ARG A 152 -1.87 15.85 -0.98
C ARG A 152 -1.73 14.34 -0.82
N GLU A 153 -0.50 13.91 -0.64
CA GLU A 153 -0.11 12.55 -0.25
C GLU A 153 0.68 12.64 1.05
N ILE A 154 0.42 11.75 1.99
CA ILE A 154 1.15 11.76 3.26
C ILE A 154 2.67 11.67 3.07
N SER A 155 3.11 10.89 2.10
CA SER A 155 4.52 10.71 1.74
C SER A 155 5.20 11.97 1.18
N ARG A 156 4.43 12.96 0.75
CA ARG A 156 4.92 14.23 0.20
C ARG A 156 4.77 15.40 1.16
N CYS A 157 4.24 15.17 2.35
CA CYS A 157 4.16 16.21 3.37
C CYS A 157 5.56 16.45 3.96
N GLY A 158 6.07 17.66 3.83
CA GLY A 158 7.40 18.05 4.34
C GLY A 158 7.42 18.29 5.84
N ASP A 159 6.25 18.63 6.42
CA ASP A 159 6.09 18.90 7.84
C ASP A 159 4.69 18.50 8.35
N PHE A 160 4.48 18.70 9.67
CA PHE A 160 3.23 18.35 10.32
C PHE A 160 2.07 19.26 9.92
N ASP A 161 2.33 20.52 9.57
CA ASP A 161 1.30 21.47 9.15
C ASP A 161 0.77 21.12 7.76
N GLU A 162 1.62 20.70 6.85
CA GLU A 162 1.21 20.15 5.55
C GLU A 162 0.38 18.89 5.71
N TYR A 163 0.76 17.99 6.63
CA TYR A 163 -0.05 16.84 6.97
C TYR A 163 -1.41 17.25 7.54
N LEU A 164 -1.47 18.20 8.49
CA LEU A 164 -2.73 18.70 9.04
C LEU A 164 -3.62 19.37 7.98
N ALA A 165 -3.02 19.95 6.92
CA ALA A 165 -3.77 20.54 5.82
C ALA A 165 -4.52 19.49 4.98
N MET A 166 -4.23 18.18 5.12
CA MET A 166 -5.03 17.11 4.50
C MET A 166 -6.51 17.17 4.95
N SER A 167 -6.80 17.71 6.13
CA SER A 167 -8.18 17.91 6.60
C SER A 167 -8.97 18.99 5.87
N GLU A 168 -8.33 19.77 4.99
CA GLU A 168 -8.98 20.78 4.16
C GLU A 168 -9.50 20.23 2.83
N ALA A 169 -9.22 18.95 2.52
CA ALA A 169 -9.55 18.36 1.23
C ALA A 169 -11.05 18.38 0.94
N ASN A 170 -11.40 18.58 -0.33
CA ASN A 170 -12.77 18.46 -0.80
C ASN A 170 -13.27 17.03 -0.78
N PHE A 171 -12.41 16.09 -1.15
CA PHE A 171 -12.65 14.66 -1.08
C PHE A 171 -11.33 13.88 -0.98
N ASN A 172 -11.45 12.60 -0.62
CA ASN A 172 -10.35 11.65 -0.61
C ASN A 172 -10.45 10.73 -1.82
N LEU A 173 -9.34 10.49 -2.51
CA LEU A 173 -9.19 9.38 -3.45
C LEU A 173 -8.57 8.18 -2.73
N VAL A 174 -9.32 7.11 -2.62
CA VAL A 174 -8.84 5.85 -2.01
C VAL A 174 -8.22 4.99 -3.10
N LEU A 175 -6.89 4.89 -3.09
CA LEU A 175 -6.10 4.19 -4.11
C LEU A 175 -5.76 2.74 -3.72
N HIS A 176 -5.95 2.39 -2.45
CA HIS A 176 -5.68 1.05 -1.92
C HIS A 176 -6.77 0.61 -0.93
N PRO A 177 -7.28 -0.63 -1.03
CA PRO A 177 -8.38 -1.11 -0.18
C PRO A 177 -8.13 -1.00 1.33
N GLU A 178 -6.89 -1.14 1.79
CA GLU A 178 -6.54 -0.98 3.21
C GLU A 178 -6.81 0.43 3.77
N SER A 179 -6.99 1.44 2.91
CA SER A 179 -7.33 2.81 3.32
C SER A 179 -8.83 3.06 3.43
N ARG A 180 -9.69 2.13 3.04
CA ARG A 180 -11.16 2.30 3.07
C ARG A 180 -11.66 2.69 4.46
N LEU A 181 -11.22 1.98 5.51
CA LEU A 181 -11.66 2.29 6.88
C LEU A 181 -11.12 3.64 7.40
N ALA A 182 -9.90 4.02 7.01
CA ALA A 182 -9.37 5.35 7.34
C ALA A 182 -10.16 6.45 6.61
N ALA A 183 -10.50 6.23 5.34
CA ALA A 183 -11.30 7.16 4.56
C ALA A 183 -12.73 7.30 5.12
N GLN A 184 -13.35 6.19 5.52
CA GLN A 184 -14.67 6.20 6.19
C GLN A 184 -14.62 6.98 7.52
N ASP A 185 -13.60 6.76 8.35
CA ASP A 185 -13.39 7.52 9.58
C ASP A 185 -13.21 9.03 9.30
N MET A 186 -12.47 9.40 8.25
CA MET A 186 -12.36 10.79 7.83
C MET A 186 -13.68 11.38 7.34
N GLU A 187 -14.50 10.59 6.65
CA GLU A 187 -15.83 11.00 6.22
C GLU A 187 -16.76 11.25 7.41
N GLU A 188 -16.78 10.35 8.40
CA GLU A 188 -17.61 10.47 9.60
C GLU A 188 -17.19 11.65 10.49
N ARG A 189 -15.88 11.83 10.74
CA ARG A 189 -15.35 12.85 11.66
C ARG A 189 -15.12 14.21 11.02
N LEU A 190 -14.66 14.24 9.77
CA LEU A 190 -14.21 15.44 9.07
C LEU A 190 -15.17 15.86 7.96
N GLN A 191 -16.17 15.03 7.65
CA GLN A 191 -17.13 15.24 6.56
C GLN A 191 -16.43 15.33 5.17
N ILE A 192 -15.31 14.62 4.98
CA ILE A 192 -14.60 14.55 3.71
C ILE A 192 -15.01 13.27 2.99
N PRO A 193 -15.85 13.34 1.94
CA PRO A 193 -16.32 12.15 1.22
C PRO A 193 -15.17 11.46 0.49
N SER A 194 -15.39 10.21 0.14
CA SER A 194 -14.38 9.38 -0.50
C SER A 194 -14.83 8.85 -1.85
N ILE A 195 -13.89 8.78 -2.79
CA ILE A 195 -14.05 8.14 -4.10
C ILE A 195 -12.96 7.09 -4.22
N GLU A 196 -13.30 5.87 -4.63
CA GLU A 196 -12.30 4.81 -4.80
C GLU A 196 -11.83 4.74 -6.25
N LEU A 197 -10.51 4.78 -6.43
CA LEU A 197 -9.81 4.49 -7.68
C LEU A 197 -8.78 3.40 -7.39
N THR A 198 -9.03 2.17 -7.83
CA THR A 198 -8.13 1.06 -7.56
C THR A 198 -7.04 0.94 -8.62
N ARG A 199 -5.86 0.43 -8.21
CA ARG A 199 -4.82 0.03 -9.16
C ARG A 199 -5.32 -1.13 -10.01
N MET A 200 -5.12 -1.02 -11.29
CA MET A 200 -5.47 -2.03 -12.30
C MET A 200 -4.37 -2.12 -13.34
N TYR A 201 -4.31 -3.26 -14.05
CA TYR A 201 -3.34 -3.50 -15.13
C TYR A 201 -3.99 -3.63 -16.51
N ASP A 202 -5.31 -3.69 -16.60
CA ASP A 202 -6.07 -3.67 -17.86
C ASP A 202 -6.37 -2.23 -18.26
N THR A 203 -5.79 -1.75 -19.37
CA THR A 203 -5.96 -0.37 -19.87
C THR A 203 -7.41 0.01 -20.17
N GLU A 204 -8.24 -0.96 -20.58
CA GLU A 204 -9.68 -0.71 -20.81
C GLU A 204 -10.43 -0.50 -19.48
N LYS A 205 -10.09 -1.28 -18.45
CA LYS A 205 -10.68 -1.10 -17.11
C LYS A 205 -10.25 0.23 -16.50
N ILE A 206 -8.97 0.62 -16.67
CA ILE A 206 -8.44 1.90 -16.19
C ILE A 206 -9.19 3.06 -16.89
N HIS A 207 -9.31 3.02 -18.21
CA HIS A 207 -10.07 4.02 -18.97
C HIS A 207 -11.53 4.13 -18.51
N LYS A 208 -12.19 2.99 -18.30
CA LYS A 208 -13.57 2.96 -17.78
C LYS A 208 -13.66 3.58 -16.37
N GLN A 209 -12.69 3.29 -15.51
CA GLN A 209 -12.62 3.86 -14.17
C GLN A 209 -12.45 5.38 -14.21
N TYR A 210 -11.55 5.90 -15.03
CA TYR A 210 -11.40 7.35 -15.24
C TYR A 210 -12.63 7.99 -15.87
N GLY A 211 -13.32 7.30 -16.78
CA GLY A 211 -14.59 7.76 -17.33
C GLY A 211 -15.72 7.88 -16.29
N ILE A 212 -15.76 6.97 -15.31
CA ILE A 212 -16.69 7.07 -14.18
C ILE A 212 -16.27 8.23 -13.26
N PHE A 213 -14.99 8.35 -12.96
CA PHE A 213 -14.44 9.42 -12.15
C PHE A 213 -14.69 10.80 -12.75
N SER A 214 -14.51 10.94 -14.06
CA SER A 214 -14.84 12.15 -14.86
C SER A 214 -16.30 12.59 -14.63
N LYS A 215 -17.24 11.67 -14.66
CA LYS A 215 -18.67 11.95 -14.41
C LYS A 215 -18.92 12.40 -12.98
N VAL A 216 -18.27 11.77 -11.99
CA VAL A 216 -18.39 12.15 -10.57
C VAL A 216 -17.84 13.54 -10.33
N MET A 217 -16.72 13.88 -10.98
CA MET A 217 -16.09 15.20 -10.90
C MET A 217 -16.87 16.29 -11.66
N GLY A 218 -17.75 15.93 -12.58
CA GLY A 218 -18.38 16.87 -13.49
C GLY A 218 -17.38 17.57 -14.42
N ALA A 219 -16.22 16.96 -14.68
CA ALA A 219 -15.13 17.48 -15.47
C ALA A 219 -14.73 16.48 -16.57
N SER A 220 -14.33 16.99 -17.73
CA SER A 220 -13.80 16.14 -18.81
C SER A 220 -12.35 15.81 -18.51
N LEU A 221 -12.07 14.52 -18.25
CA LEU A 221 -10.72 14.02 -18.05
C LEU A 221 -10.30 13.24 -19.31
N ASP A 222 -9.19 13.65 -19.93
CA ASP A 222 -8.69 12.99 -21.12
C ASP A 222 -7.49 12.11 -20.78
N ASP A 223 -7.75 10.82 -20.57
CA ASP A 223 -6.73 9.80 -20.30
C ASP A 223 -6.26 9.07 -21.55
N ARG A 224 -6.83 9.39 -22.75
CA ARG A 224 -6.52 8.70 -24.01
C ARG A 224 -5.04 8.69 -24.36
N PRO A 225 -4.28 9.79 -24.26
CA PRO A 225 -2.86 9.77 -24.60
C PRO A 225 -2.05 8.74 -23.79
N TYR A 226 -2.36 8.62 -22.50
CA TYR A 226 -1.70 7.68 -21.61
C TYR A 226 -2.11 6.24 -21.89
N LYS A 227 -3.40 6.02 -22.20
CA LYS A 227 -3.92 4.73 -22.63
C LYS A 227 -3.25 4.24 -23.91
N GLU A 228 -3.16 5.10 -24.92
CA GLU A 228 -2.54 4.79 -26.21
C GLU A 228 -1.05 4.45 -26.05
N GLU A 229 -0.32 5.20 -25.23
CA GLU A 229 1.08 4.89 -24.91
C GLU A 229 1.22 3.53 -24.22
N ALA A 230 0.36 3.24 -23.24
CA ALA A 230 0.37 1.96 -22.55
C ALA A 230 0.07 0.80 -23.49
N GLN A 231 -0.94 0.94 -24.35
CA GLN A 231 -1.29 -0.07 -25.34
C GLN A 231 -0.16 -0.29 -26.36
N ALA A 232 0.47 0.78 -26.86
CA ALA A 232 1.61 0.67 -27.75
C ALA A 232 2.79 -0.07 -27.09
N THR A 233 3.06 0.20 -25.82
CA THR A 233 4.13 -0.50 -25.07
C THR A 233 3.82 -2.01 -24.91
N VAL A 234 2.55 -2.36 -24.64
CA VAL A 234 2.09 -3.75 -24.59
C VAL A 234 2.28 -4.44 -25.95
N GLU A 235 1.83 -3.79 -27.02
CA GLU A 235 1.95 -4.32 -28.38
C GLU A 235 3.42 -4.52 -28.81
N GLU A 236 4.29 -3.59 -28.47
CA GLU A 236 5.73 -3.71 -28.73
C GLU A 236 6.33 -4.92 -28.01
N PHE A 237 5.99 -5.12 -26.74
CA PHE A 237 6.43 -6.28 -25.97
C PHE A 237 5.96 -7.59 -26.62
N LEU A 238 4.68 -7.69 -26.95
CA LEU A 238 4.10 -8.89 -27.57
C LEU A 238 4.66 -9.16 -28.96
N LYS A 239 4.94 -8.13 -29.73
CA LYS A 239 5.59 -8.28 -31.04
C LYS A 239 7.01 -8.83 -30.93
N LYS A 240 7.73 -8.47 -29.86
CA LYS A 240 9.12 -8.86 -29.63
C LYS A 240 9.24 -10.28 -29.06
N TYR A 241 8.39 -10.64 -28.09
CA TYR A 241 8.54 -11.88 -27.33
C TYR A 241 7.40 -12.88 -27.54
N GLY A 242 6.26 -12.45 -28.07
CA GLY A 242 5.09 -13.31 -28.24
C GLY A 242 4.40 -13.70 -26.93
N PRO A 243 3.63 -14.77 -26.93
CA PRO A 243 2.92 -15.28 -25.75
C PRO A 243 3.85 -16.06 -24.83
N ILE A 244 4.68 -15.36 -24.05
CA ILE A 244 5.56 -15.98 -23.06
C ILE A 244 4.77 -16.52 -21.87
N ARG A 245 5.35 -17.55 -21.20
CA ARG A 245 4.78 -18.18 -19.99
C ARG A 245 5.16 -17.37 -18.75
N VAL A 246 4.16 -17.00 -17.96
CA VAL A 246 4.32 -16.09 -16.81
C VAL A 246 3.85 -16.76 -15.53
N ALA A 247 4.65 -16.61 -14.45
CA ALA A 247 4.25 -16.86 -13.08
C ALA A 247 4.12 -15.52 -12.35
N ILE A 248 3.08 -15.38 -11.51
CA ILE A 248 2.76 -14.13 -10.82
C ILE A 248 2.64 -14.38 -9.32
N GLY A 249 3.41 -13.64 -8.52
CA GLY A 249 3.40 -13.68 -7.07
C GLY A 249 2.53 -12.61 -6.40
N GLU A 250 2.26 -12.78 -5.11
CA GLU A 250 1.56 -11.76 -4.30
C GLU A 250 2.51 -10.75 -3.63
N MET A 251 3.82 -11.06 -3.58
CA MET A 251 4.81 -10.15 -3.00
C MET A 251 5.25 -9.07 -3.99
N MET A 252 4.30 -8.23 -4.39
CA MET A 252 4.48 -7.19 -5.40
C MET A 252 3.56 -5.96 -5.17
N ASN A 253 3.76 -4.90 -5.96
CA ASN A 253 2.89 -3.73 -5.98
C ASN A 253 1.61 -4.00 -6.78
N GLY A 254 0.65 -4.71 -6.23
CA GLY A 254 -0.63 -4.97 -6.88
C GLY A 254 -1.34 -6.22 -6.38
N ASP A 255 -2.43 -6.54 -7.05
CA ASP A 255 -3.21 -7.76 -6.85
C ASP A 255 -2.81 -8.77 -7.92
N ALA A 256 -2.32 -9.96 -7.49
CA ALA A 256 -1.83 -11.00 -8.40
C ALA A 256 -2.91 -11.49 -9.36
N PHE A 257 -4.15 -11.59 -8.91
CA PHE A 257 -5.27 -12.08 -9.73
C PHE A 257 -5.72 -11.03 -10.76
N ASP A 258 -5.70 -9.73 -10.41
CA ASP A 258 -5.98 -8.65 -11.37
C ASP A 258 -4.89 -8.56 -12.44
N MET A 259 -3.62 -8.67 -12.03
CA MET A 259 -2.50 -8.71 -12.98
C MET A 259 -2.60 -9.93 -13.90
N ALA A 260 -2.88 -11.12 -13.34
CA ALA A 260 -3.05 -12.33 -14.14
C ALA A 260 -4.17 -12.18 -15.18
N ALA A 261 -5.31 -11.61 -14.79
CA ALA A 261 -6.41 -11.36 -15.70
C ALA A 261 -6.04 -10.39 -16.83
N ALA A 262 -5.30 -9.31 -16.50
CA ALA A 262 -4.85 -8.33 -17.48
C ALA A 262 -3.82 -8.94 -18.44
N LEU A 263 -2.80 -9.63 -17.92
CA LEU A 263 -1.75 -10.24 -18.75
C LEU A 263 -2.32 -11.36 -19.66
N SER A 264 -3.24 -12.19 -19.16
CA SER A 264 -3.95 -13.18 -19.99
C SER A 264 -4.78 -12.51 -21.09
N LYS A 265 -5.45 -11.40 -20.79
CA LYS A 265 -6.22 -10.64 -21.79
C LYS A 265 -5.31 -10.03 -22.87
N TYR A 266 -4.09 -9.62 -22.53
CA TYR A 266 -3.10 -9.16 -23.50
C TYR A 266 -2.50 -10.30 -24.34
N GLY A 267 -2.76 -11.56 -23.99
CA GLY A 267 -2.29 -12.73 -24.75
C GLY A 267 -1.05 -13.40 -24.19
N LEU A 268 -0.64 -13.07 -22.97
CA LEU A 268 0.42 -13.78 -22.27
C LEU A 268 -0.11 -15.09 -21.67
N ASP A 269 0.72 -16.11 -21.62
CA ASP A 269 0.37 -17.44 -21.12
C ASP A 269 0.65 -17.53 -19.59
N VAL A 270 -0.32 -17.08 -18.78
CA VAL A 270 -0.22 -17.18 -17.34
C VAL A 270 -0.36 -18.64 -16.90
N ARG A 271 0.69 -19.19 -16.26
CA ARG A 271 0.78 -20.59 -15.81
C ARG A 271 0.50 -20.73 -14.33
N GLU A 272 1.06 -19.86 -13.51
CA GLU A 272 0.99 -19.98 -12.06
C GLU A 272 0.72 -18.63 -11.39
N ILE A 273 -0.08 -18.69 -10.35
CA ILE A 273 -0.38 -17.54 -9.47
C ILE A 273 -0.10 -17.98 -8.03
N TYR A 274 0.79 -17.26 -7.35
CA TYR A 274 1.01 -17.42 -5.92
C TYR A 274 0.25 -16.31 -5.20
N GLY A 275 -0.77 -16.68 -4.44
CA GLY A 275 -1.60 -15.67 -3.80
C GLY A 275 -2.62 -16.22 -2.84
N THR A 276 -3.00 -15.40 -1.87
CA THR A 276 -4.04 -15.72 -0.90
C THR A 276 -5.42 -15.42 -1.51
N VAL A 277 -6.23 -16.45 -1.67
CA VAL A 277 -7.59 -16.29 -2.21
C VAL A 277 -8.50 -15.67 -1.15
N THR A 278 -9.03 -14.50 -1.46
CA THR A 278 -10.06 -13.80 -0.66
C THR A 278 -11.41 -13.84 -1.37
N ALA A 279 -12.46 -13.41 -0.71
CA ALA A 279 -13.80 -13.28 -1.34
C ALA A 279 -13.77 -12.34 -2.56
N GLU A 280 -12.97 -11.26 -2.53
CA GLU A 280 -12.83 -10.32 -3.64
C GLU A 280 -12.05 -10.93 -4.81
N SER A 281 -10.95 -11.64 -4.53
CA SER A 281 -10.13 -12.29 -5.56
C SER A 281 -10.82 -13.52 -6.17
N PHE A 282 -11.72 -14.18 -5.44
CA PHE A 282 -12.44 -15.36 -5.92
C PHE A 282 -13.25 -15.09 -7.19
N VAL A 283 -13.87 -13.91 -7.32
CA VAL A 283 -14.60 -13.52 -8.53
C VAL A 283 -13.65 -13.45 -9.73
N ARG A 284 -12.47 -12.87 -9.56
CA ARG A 284 -11.45 -12.78 -10.62
C ARG A 284 -10.88 -14.15 -10.98
N LEU A 285 -10.63 -14.98 -9.96
CA LEU A 285 -10.16 -16.35 -10.16
C LEU A 285 -11.15 -17.19 -10.97
N ARG A 286 -12.45 -17.04 -10.70
CA ARG A 286 -13.50 -17.72 -11.48
C ARG A 286 -13.49 -17.27 -12.95
N GLN A 287 -13.36 -15.96 -13.20
CA GLN A 287 -13.25 -15.43 -14.58
C GLN A 287 -12.01 -15.95 -15.30
N LEU A 288 -10.87 -16.02 -14.58
CA LEU A 288 -9.64 -16.62 -15.12
C LEU A 288 -9.83 -18.11 -15.48
N ALA A 289 -10.48 -18.88 -14.61
CA ALA A 289 -10.75 -20.29 -14.84
C ALA A 289 -11.67 -20.53 -16.06
N GLU A 290 -12.57 -19.60 -16.37
CA GLU A 290 -13.43 -19.66 -17.56
C GLU A 290 -12.64 -19.42 -18.86
N THR A 291 -11.55 -18.63 -18.80
CA THR A 291 -10.70 -18.31 -19.96
C THR A 291 -9.51 -19.24 -20.09
N ASN A 292 -8.92 -19.67 -18.99
CA ASN A 292 -7.78 -20.59 -18.96
C ASN A 292 -7.85 -21.49 -17.71
N GLY A 293 -8.51 -22.63 -17.84
CA GLY A 293 -8.68 -23.61 -16.76
C GLY A 293 -7.39 -24.35 -16.36
N SER A 294 -6.27 -24.11 -17.03
CA SER A 294 -4.98 -24.76 -16.74
C SER A 294 -4.08 -23.97 -15.78
N ILE A 295 -4.49 -22.74 -15.37
CA ILE A 295 -3.73 -21.93 -14.43
C ILE A 295 -3.69 -22.62 -13.06
N LYS A 296 -2.49 -22.83 -12.54
CA LYS A 296 -2.29 -23.34 -11.17
C LYS A 296 -2.29 -22.18 -10.17
N VAL A 297 -2.98 -22.36 -9.05
CA VAL A 297 -3.03 -21.33 -7.98
C VAL A 297 -2.47 -21.94 -6.70
N TYR A 298 -1.48 -21.28 -6.14
CA TYR A 298 -0.79 -21.69 -4.93
C TYR A 298 -0.98 -20.62 -3.84
N SER A 299 -1.09 -21.05 -2.60
CA SER A 299 -1.08 -20.16 -1.44
C SER A 299 0.26 -20.24 -0.73
N ASN A 300 0.98 -19.12 -0.64
CA ASN A 300 2.24 -19.04 0.11
C ASN A 300 2.09 -19.41 1.60
N LEU A 301 0.87 -19.36 2.13
CA LEU A 301 0.55 -19.73 3.51
C LEU A 301 0.28 -21.22 3.69
N SER A 302 0.18 -22.00 2.58
CA SER A 302 -0.10 -23.43 2.67
C SER A 302 1.15 -24.20 3.08
N PRO A 303 1.06 -25.10 4.09
CA PRO A 303 2.17 -26.01 4.42
C PRO A 303 2.61 -26.89 3.26
N THR A 304 1.74 -27.11 2.26
CA THR A 304 2.06 -27.93 1.08
C THR A 304 3.10 -27.28 0.17
N MET A 305 3.35 -25.98 0.31
CA MET A 305 4.41 -25.27 -0.42
C MET A 305 5.82 -25.77 -0.09
N LEU A 306 6.00 -26.48 1.03
CA LEU A 306 7.25 -27.18 1.34
C LEU A 306 7.57 -28.31 0.34
N TYR A 307 6.55 -28.81 -0.35
CA TYR A 307 6.65 -29.88 -1.35
C TYR A 307 6.41 -29.39 -2.77
N TYR A 308 6.46 -28.05 -2.96
CA TYR A 308 6.36 -27.47 -4.30
C TYR A 308 7.48 -28.01 -5.18
N ALA A 309 7.11 -28.49 -6.35
CA ALA A 309 8.05 -28.91 -7.39
C ALA A 309 7.89 -27.99 -8.59
N ASP A 310 9.01 -27.42 -9.04
CA ASP A 310 9.09 -26.61 -10.27
C ASP A 310 9.06 -27.54 -11.49
N ASP A 311 7.86 -27.95 -11.87
CA ASP A 311 7.57 -28.81 -13.04
C ASP A 311 7.02 -28.02 -14.24
N GLU A 312 6.73 -26.71 -14.07
CA GLU A 312 6.31 -25.83 -15.14
C GLU A 312 7.49 -25.02 -15.69
N THR A 313 7.55 -24.91 -17.00
CA THR A 313 8.50 -23.98 -17.62
C THR A 313 7.91 -22.58 -17.65
N VAL A 314 8.55 -21.65 -16.96
CA VAL A 314 8.19 -20.23 -16.89
C VAL A 314 9.30 -19.41 -17.53
N ASP A 315 8.93 -18.46 -18.38
CA ASP A 315 9.86 -17.57 -19.06
C ASP A 315 10.09 -16.28 -18.25
N LEU A 316 9.04 -15.81 -17.55
CA LEU A 316 9.06 -14.59 -16.74
C LEU A 316 8.32 -14.80 -15.40
N ALA A 317 8.95 -14.44 -14.30
CA ALA A 317 8.37 -14.44 -12.97
C ALA A 317 8.21 -13.00 -12.47
N ILE A 318 6.98 -12.63 -12.07
CA ILE A 318 6.62 -11.30 -11.54
C ILE A 318 6.29 -11.44 -10.05
N GLY A 319 6.97 -10.68 -9.19
CA GLY A 319 6.89 -10.76 -7.74
C GLY A 319 8.05 -11.55 -7.13
N LYS A 320 8.43 -11.19 -5.90
CA LYS A 320 9.59 -11.81 -5.22
C LYS A 320 9.39 -13.30 -4.94
N ASP A 321 8.17 -13.70 -4.60
CA ASP A 321 7.79 -15.08 -4.32
C ASP A 321 7.77 -15.92 -5.61
N ALA A 322 7.20 -15.42 -6.71
CA ALA A 322 7.27 -16.09 -8.00
C ALA A 322 8.73 -16.27 -8.48
N ALA A 323 9.56 -15.22 -8.32
CA ALA A 323 10.99 -15.31 -8.64
C ALA A 323 11.74 -16.34 -7.78
N TYR A 324 11.33 -16.51 -6.51
CA TYR A 324 11.90 -17.53 -5.63
C TYR A 324 11.61 -18.95 -6.14
N TYR A 325 10.38 -19.21 -6.60
CA TYR A 325 9.98 -20.52 -7.11
C TYR A 325 10.51 -20.80 -8.53
N HIS A 326 10.79 -19.76 -9.31
CA HIS A 326 11.32 -19.88 -10.69
C HIS A 326 12.67 -19.20 -10.86
N PRO A 327 13.74 -19.69 -10.23
CA PRO A 327 15.05 -19.00 -10.22
C PRO A 327 15.74 -18.94 -11.60
N LYS A 328 15.25 -19.67 -12.59
CA LYS A 328 15.80 -19.70 -13.96
C LYS A 328 15.04 -18.81 -14.93
N ALA A 329 13.87 -18.29 -14.54
CA ALA A 329 13.09 -17.37 -15.35
C ALA A 329 13.70 -15.96 -15.33
N ALA A 330 13.32 -15.11 -16.26
CA ALA A 330 13.56 -13.68 -16.12
C ALA A 330 12.72 -13.13 -14.94
N HIS A 331 13.23 -12.15 -14.19
CA HIS A 331 12.58 -11.67 -12.96
C HIS A 331 12.19 -10.22 -13.03
N VAL A 332 10.95 -9.91 -12.67
CA VAL A 332 10.45 -8.58 -12.37
C VAL A 332 9.91 -8.58 -10.94
N PHE A 333 10.63 -8.02 -9.99
CA PHE A 333 10.19 -8.03 -8.59
C PHE A 333 8.93 -7.20 -8.34
N TRP A 334 8.71 -6.15 -9.12
CA TRP A 334 7.53 -5.30 -9.09
C TRP A 334 7.11 -4.88 -7.68
N ASN A 335 8.07 -4.51 -6.85
CA ASN A 335 7.84 -4.07 -5.49
C ASN A 335 8.59 -2.77 -5.16
N GLN A 336 8.50 -1.81 -6.09
CA GLN A 336 9.08 -0.50 -5.92
C GLN A 336 8.47 0.24 -4.74
N GLU A 337 9.26 1.08 -4.08
CA GLU A 337 8.79 1.99 -3.05
C GLU A 337 7.87 3.05 -3.68
N ILE A 338 8.32 3.70 -4.76
CA ILE A 338 7.49 4.60 -5.57
C ILE A 338 6.42 3.79 -6.29
N GLN A 339 5.16 4.16 -6.09
CA GLN A 339 4.03 3.32 -6.45
C GLN A 339 3.60 3.52 -7.90
N PRO A 340 3.68 2.48 -8.74
CA PRO A 340 3.11 2.53 -10.09
C PRO A 340 1.57 2.55 -10.01
N PHE A 341 0.93 3.38 -10.85
CA PHE A 341 -0.53 3.51 -10.87
C PHE A 341 -1.02 3.89 -12.28
N GLY A 342 -2.27 3.54 -12.60
CA GLY A 342 -2.93 3.91 -13.83
C GLY A 342 -2.27 3.35 -15.10
N HIS A 343 -2.42 4.05 -16.21
CA HIS A 343 -1.83 3.69 -17.49
C HIS A 343 -0.30 3.74 -17.46
N ARG A 344 0.27 4.74 -16.77
CA ARG A 344 1.72 4.82 -16.55
C ARG A 344 2.26 3.60 -15.80
N GLY A 345 1.49 3.08 -14.84
CA GLY A 345 1.84 1.83 -14.15
C GLY A 345 1.93 0.64 -15.11
N VAL A 346 1.02 0.53 -16.08
CA VAL A 346 1.07 -0.50 -17.12
C VAL A 346 2.30 -0.32 -18.02
N THR A 347 2.54 0.91 -18.48
CA THR A 347 3.72 1.25 -19.31
C THR A 347 5.02 0.85 -18.59
N THR A 348 5.15 1.20 -17.30
CA THR A 348 6.32 0.88 -16.48
C THR A 348 6.49 -0.64 -16.33
N LEU A 349 5.40 -1.37 -16.06
CA LEU A 349 5.44 -2.83 -15.93
C LEU A 349 6.01 -3.49 -17.20
N PHE A 350 5.48 -3.15 -18.35
CA PHE A 350 5.92 -3.79 -19.60
C PHE A 350 7.35 -3.37 -19.99
N ARG A 351 7.79 -2.16 -19.67
CA ARG A 351 9.20 -1.76 -19.82
C ARG A 351 10.13 -2.55 -18.91
N GLU A 352 9.74 -2.82 -17.66
CA GLU A 352 10.52 -3.67 -16.75
C GLU A 352 10.55 -5.13 -17.22
N MET A 353 9.42 -5.65 -17.70
CA MET A 353 9.36 -6.98 -18.31
C MET A 353 10.32 -7.08 -19.51
N THR A 354 10.34 -6.06 -20.38
CA THR A 354 11.28 -5.98 -21.51
C THR A 354 12.74 -6.05 -21.04
N ARG A 355 13.11 -5.24 -20.03
CA ARG A 355 14.47 -5.22 -19.48
C ARG A 355 14.87 -6.56 -18.86
N ALA A 356 13.95 -7.20 -18.14
CA ALA A 356 14.18 -8.51 -17.55
C ALA A 356 14.42 -9.57 -18.62
N MET A 357 13.61 -9.57 -19.67
CA MET A 357 13.77 -10.50 -20.80
C MET A 357 15.06 -10.25 -21.61
N GLU A 358 15.60 -9.06 -21.62
CA GLU A 358 16.90 -8.73 -22.21
C GLU A 358 18.10 -9.18 -21.36
N GLY A 359 17.85 -9.77 -20.21
CA GLY A 359 18.90 -10.24 -19.29
C GLY A 359 19.53 -9.11 -18.42
N HIS A 360 18.91 -7.93 -18.40
CA HIS A 360 19.27 -6.85 -17.50
C HIS A 360 18.46 -7.03 -16.20
N SER A 361 19.01 -7.82 -15.28
CA SER A 361 18.45 -7.91 -13.93
C SER A 361 18.58 -6.53 -13.26
N ILE A 362 17.49 -5.99 -12.77
CA ILE A 362 17.47 -4.82 -11.89
C ILE A 362 17.49 -5.31 -10.44
#